data_a75da62cb440c46d2d9c8ea1b6bb7679
#
_entry.id   a75da62cb440c46d2d9c8ea1b6bb7679
#
_cell.length_a   1.000
_cell.length_b   1.000
_cell.length_c   1.000
_cell.angle_alpha   90.00
_cell.angle_beta   90.00
_cell.angle_gamma   90.00
#
_symmetry.space_group_name_H-M   'P 1'
#
loop_
_entity.id
_entity.type
_entity.pdbx_description
1 polymer ?
#
loop_
_entity_poly.entity_id
_entity_poly.type
_entity_poly.pdbx_seq_one_letter_code
_entity_poly.pdbx_strand_id
1 'polypeptide(L)'
;MVEDQEDKLYSLVDDIVTNGLSPVDLIIVTPSEDNSKYTVLEGNRRITSLKLLNNPTLIDDKYASLRKKFQKLQKDKANIVSELKSISCAVFENPAEADIWIKRKHSGELNGVGTVTWNAQQKQRFEEKTEGKSSIPLQIITLLRSQDNVPEDIKDSLSKLNITNLQRLMSDPYVREHLGLEINNGTLVSKIQVSEVIKGLLKVVTDILNPEFKVADIYNREKRKQYIDSFSKDQKPDLSNETSEQWGIQDIVNEDEKSQINNEPKDSQKNKSKKPKTRVGLVPKNLVLHINNPKLNKIFEEFCSKLSISYIESNHFAKHLRFLQIL
;
A
#
# COMPACT_ATOMS: atom_id res chain seq x y z
N MET A 1 20.87 20.69 1.89
CA MET A 1 20.14 19.39 1.98
C MET A 1 20.41 18.64 3.29
N VAL A 2 21.66 18.52 3.77
CA VAL A 2 21.93 17.93 5.09
C VAL A 2 21.26 18.77 6.19
N GLU A 3 21.38 20.11 6.11
CA GLU A 3 20.84 21.06 7.07
C GLU A 3 19.32 20.93 7.30
N ASP A 4 18.57 20.68 6.22
CA ASP A 4 17.09 20.65 6.29
C ASP A 4 16.52 19.24 6.46
N GLN A 5 17.30 18.18 6.24
CA GLN A 5 16.78 16.82 6.11
C GLN A 5 17.69 15.74 6.75
N GLU A 6 18.41 16.08 7.80
CA GLU A 6 19.41 15.21 8.47
C GLU A 6 18.88 13.78 8.72
N ASP A 7 17.79 13.66 9.48
CA ASP A 7 17.22 12.37 9.84
C ASP A 7 16.62 11.62 8.62
N LYS A 8 16.07 12.38 7.67
CA LYS A 8 15.48 11.79 6.44
C LYS A 8 16.55 11.21 5.51
N LEU A 9 17.76 11.81 5.47
CA LEU A 9 18.87 11.28 4.68
C LEU A 9 19.41 9.99 5.28
N TYR A 10 19.52 9.93 6.62
CA TYR A 10 19.95 8.70 7.28
C TYR A 10 18.92 7.58 7.14
N SER A 11 17.65 7.85 7.40
CA SER A 11 16.58 6.85 7.23
C SER A 11 16.51 6.33 5.79
N LEU A 12 16.70 7.21 4.80
CA LEU A 12 16.71 6.82 3.40
C LEU A 12 17.90 5.91 3.05
N VAL A 13 19.09 6.23 3.54
CA VAL A 13 20.27 5.39 3.25
C VAL A 13 20.21 4.05 3.97
N ASP A 14 19.67 4.01 5.17
CA ASP A 14 19.46 2.77 5.93
C ASP A 14 18.46 1.84 5.20
N ASP A 15 17.38 2.42 4.68
CA ASP A 15 16.44 1.70 3.83
C ASP A 15 17.09 1.17 2.54
N ILE A 16 17.86 2.02 1.83
CA ILE A 16 18.57 1.60 0.60
C ILE A 16 19.56 0.46 0.88
N VAL A 17 20.27 0.51 1.98
CA VAL A 17 21.23 -0.54 2.37
C VAL A 17 20.51 -1.84 2.76
N THR A 18 19.29 -1.75 3.26
CA THR A 18 18.49 -2.91 3.68
C THR A 18 17.72 -3.53 2.53
N ASN A 19 17.08 -2.71 1.69
CA ASN A 19 16.12 -3.14 0.68
C ASN A 19 16.60 -2.94 -0.77
N GLY A 20 17.71 -2.25 -0.98
CA GLY A 20 18.21 -1.85 -2.30
C GLY A 20 17.57 -0.56 -2.82
N LEU A 21 18.02 -0.13 -4.00
CA LEU A 21 17.37 0.97 -4.72
C LEU A 21 16.07 0.48 -5.37
N SER A 22 15.05 1.34 -5.35
CA SER A 22 13.77 1.04 -5.99
C SER A 22 13.95 0.81 -7.51
N PRO A 23 13.57 -0.36 -8.05
CA PRO A 23 13.67 -0.62 -9.48
C PRO A 23 12.61 0.14 -10.30
N VAL A 24 11.56 0.65 -9.64
CA VAL A 24 10.45 1.37 -10.28
C VAL A 24 10.56 2.88 -10.15
N ASP A 25 11.58 3.39 -9.44
CA ASP A 25 11.81 4.81 -9.22
C ASP A 25 13.26 5.17 -9.51
N LEU A 26 13.61 5.20 -10.80
CA LEU A 26 14.97 5.48 -11.26
C LEU A 26 15.36 6.94 -10.99
N ILE A 27 16.65 7.14 -10.78
CA ILE A 27 17.25 8.47 -10.73
C ILE A 27 17.32 9.02 -12.15
N ILE A 28 16.89 10.26 -12.35
CA ILE A 28 16.92 10.91 -13.65
C ILE A 28 18.15 11.82 -13.73
N VAL A 29 18.93 11.67 -14.79
CA VAL A 29 20.17 12.41 -15.01
C VAL A 29 20.28 12.92 -16.45
N THR A 30 21.09 13.96 -16.64
CA THR A 30 21.54 14.46 -17.95
C THR A 30 23.06 14.52 -17.99
N PRO A 31 23.72 14.27 -19.13
CA PRO A 31 25.14 14.49 -19.25
C PRO A 31 25.51 15.96 -18.95
N SER A 32 26.69 16.20 -18.36
CA SER A 32 27.27 17.56 -18.30
C SER A 32 27.71 18.02 -19.69
N GLU A 33 27.91 19.32 -19.88
CA GLU A 33 28.30 19.91 -21.18
C GLU A 33 29.55 19.25 -21.76
N ASP A 34 30.49 18.88 -20.92
CA ASP A 34 31.76 18.22 -21.29
C ASP A 34 31.64 16.69 -21.36
N ASN A 35 30.45 16.11 -21.12
CA ASN A 35 30.19 14.67 -21.04
C ASN A 35 31.06 13.90 -20.02
N SER A 36 31.75 14.60 -19.12
CA SER A 36 32.62 13.98 -18.11
C SER A 36 31.84 13.46 -16.90
N LYS A 37 30.66 14.01 -16.64
CA LYS A 37 29.83 13.76 -15.48
C LYS A 37 28.34 13.73 -15.83
N TYR A 38 27.52 13.48 -14.84
CA TYR A 38 26.08 13.56 -14.96
C TYR A 38 25.52 14.52 -13.92
N THR A 39 24.58 15.36 -14.36
CA THR A 39 23.79 16.22 -13.49
C THR A 39 22.51 15.51 -13.12
N VAL A 40 22.20 15.43 -11.83
CA VAL A 40 20.98 14.80 -11.32
C VAL A 40 19.82 15.77 -11.47
N LEU A 41 18.82 15.40 -12.26
CA LEU A 41 17.59 16.16 -12.44
C LEU A 41 16.54 15.75 -11.38
N GLU A 42 16.44 14.43 -11.08
CA GLU A 42 15.54 13.87 -10.06
C GLU A 42 16.22 12.72 -9.30
N GLY A 43 15.92 12.61 -8.01
CA GLY A 43 16.53 11.64 -7.10
C GLY A 43 17.68 12.23 -6.29
N ASN A 44 17.73 13.55 -6.13
CA ASN A 44 18.78 14.27 -5.40
C ASN A 44 19.01 13.75 -3.97
N ARG A 45 17.97 13.44 -3.22
CA ARG A 45 18.13 12.86 -1.87
C ARG A 45 18.82 11.50 -1.91
N ARG A 46 18.43 10.61 -2.83
CA ARG A 46 19.03 9.29 -3.00
C ARG A 46 20.52 9.38 -3.33
N ILE A 47 20.86 10.20 -4.32
CA ILE A 47 22.27 10.42 -4.68
C ILE A 47 23.05 11.05 -3.54
N THR A 48 22.49 12.04 -2.83
CA THR A 48 23.15 12.64 -1.67
C THR A 48 23.41 11.60 -0.59
N SER A 49 22.39 10.81 -0.23
CA SER A 49 22.52 9.73 0.78
C SER A 49 23.61 8.72 0.38
N LEU A 50 23.66 8.30 -0.89
CA LEU A 50 24.67 7.38 -1.38
C LEU A 50 26.07 7.98 -1.40
N LYS A 51 26.22 9.25 -1.77
CA LYS A 51 27.52 9.97 -1.70
C LYS A 51 28.02 10.07 -0.28
N LEU A 52 27.16 10.40 0.68
CA LEU A 52 27.50 10.48 2.09
C LEU A 52 27.81 9.09 2.69
N LEU A 53 27.14 8.04 2.22
CA LEU A 53 27.48 6.66 2.60
C LEU A 53 28.86 6.23 2.07
N ASN A 54 29.14 6.54 0.81
CA ASN A 54 30.43 6.22 0.21
C ASN A 54 31.58 7.04 0.83
N ASN A 55 31.33 8.30 1.15
CA ASN A 55 32.30 9.18 1.83
C ASN A 55 31.66 10.00 2.94
N PRO A 56 31.58 9.47 4.18
CA PRO A 56 31.01 10.18 5.31
C PRO A 56 31.76 11.46 5.73
N THR A 57 33.00 11.66 5.25
CA THR A 57 33.78 12.88 5.56
C THR A 57 33.22 14.15 4.89
N LEU A 58 32.34 13.97 3.89
CA LEU A 58 31.59 15.07 3.25
C LEU A 58 30.55 15.71 4.19
N ILE A 59 30.21 15.05 5.29
CA ILE A 59 29.31 15.60 6.30
C ILE A 59 30.09 16.57 7.17
N ASP A 60 29.61 17.82 7.24
CA ASP A 60 30.22 18.89 8.03
C ASP A 60 30.36 18.50 9.53
N ASP A 61 31.38 19.03 10.20
CA ASP A 61 31.66 18.75 11.61
C ASP A 61 30.53 19.16 12.56
N LYS A 62 29.75 20.17 12.20
CA LYS A 62 28.54 20.56 12.93
C LYS A 62 27.50 19.43 13.03
N TYR A 63 27.56 18.43 12.14
CA TYR A 63 26.71 17.23 12.12
C TYR A 63 27.50 15.96 12.49
N ALA A 64 28.42 16.05 13.45
CA ALA A 64 29.28 14.94 13.86
C ALA A 64 28.51 13.67 14.27
N SER A 65 27.33 13.82 14.86
CA SER A 65 26.46 12.69 15.21
C SER A 65 26.00 11.93 13.96
N LEU A 66 25.52 12.64 12.94
CA LEU A 66 25.12 12.09 11.66
C LEU A 66 26.32 11.40 10.95
N ARG A 67 27.46 12.04 10.92
CA ARG A 67 28.70 11.48 10.35
C ARG A 67 29.04 10.13 11.01
N LYS A 68 28.98 10.02 12.34
CA LYS A 68 29.22 8.77 13.06
C LYS A 68 28.23 7.67 12.66
N LYS A 69 26.93 8.01 12.51
CA LYS A 69 25.91 7.07 12.03
C LYS A 69 26.25 6.52 10.64
N PHE A 70 26.60 7.38 9.69
CA PHE A 70 27.01 6.99 8.34
C PHE A 70 28.30 6.15 8.34
N GLN A 71 29.30 6.51 9.13
CA GLN A 71 30.54 5.73 9.28
C GLN A 71 30.27 4.33 9.83
N LYS A 72 29.37 4.22 10.81
CA LYS A 72 28.97 2.93 11.35
C LYS A 72 28.28 2.08 10.28
N LEU A 73 27.28 2.65 9.60
CA LEU A 73 26.54 1.96 8.54
C LEU A 73 27.47 1.49 7.40
N GLN A 74 28.41 2.33 6.98
CA GLN A 74 29.40 2.00 5.95
C GLN A 74 30.24 0.78 6.35
N LYS A 75 30.68 0.71 7.62
CA LYS A 75 31.47 -0.41 8.13
C LYS A 75 30.63 -1.68 8.26
N ASP A 76 29.46 -1.58 8.87
CA ASP A 76 28.58 -2.71 9.15
C ASP A 76 28.04 -3.38 7.89
N LYS A 77 27.95 -2.62 6.80
CA LYS A 77 27.36 -3.04 5.51
C LYS A 77 28.31 -2.88 4.31
N ALA A 78 29.60 -3.05 4.52
CA ALA A 78 30.64 -2.81 3.51
C ALA A 78 30.42 -3.53 2.18
N ASN A 79 29.92 -4.76 2.21
CA ASN A 79 29.62 -5.54 0.99
C ASN A 79 28.54 -4.84 0.14
N ILE A 80 27.43 -4.43 0.76
CA ILE A 80 26.32 -3.76 0.07
C ILE A 80 26.76 -2.39 -0.45
N VAL A 81 27.54 -1.63 0.35
CA VAL A 81 28.13 -0.36 -0.09
C VAL A 81 28.96 -0.52 -1.35
N SER A 82 29.70 -1.63 -1.46
CA SER A 82 30.47 -1.96 -2.66
C SER A 82 29.59 -2.16 -3.90
N GLU A 83 28.44 -2.80 -3.77
CA GLU A 83 27.49 -3.01 -4.86
C GLU A 83 26.78 -1.72 -5.28
N LEU A 84 26.55 -0.79 -4.35
CA LEU A 84 25.90 0.51 -4.60
C LEU A 84 26.80 1.55 -5.30
N LYS A 85 28.03 1.19 -5.68
CA LYS A 85 28.93 2.05 -6.47
C LYS A 85 28.43 2.29 -7.91
N SER A 86 27.66 1.36 -8.44
CA SER A 86 27.02 1.46 -9.75
C SER A 86 25.53 1.38 -9.60
N ILE A 87 24.81 2.36 -10.15
CA ILE A 87 23.37 2.45 -10.07
C ILE A 87 22.72 2.66 -11.43
N SER A 88 21.50 2.12 -11.60
CA SER A 88 20.72 2.34 -12.81
C SER A 88 20.09 3.72 -12.79
N CYS A 89 20.21 4.45 -13.90
CA CYS A 89 19.63 5.77 -14.07
C CYS A 89 18.88 5.88 -15.40
N ALA A 90 17.85 6.72 -15.45
CA ALA A 90 17.26 7.19 -16.69
C ALA A 90 18.06 8.41 -17.20
N VAL A 91 18.66 8.27 -18.36
CA VAL A 91 19.49 9.34 -18.96
C VAL A 91 18.70 10.08 -20.02
N PHE A 92 18.60 11.39 -19.88
CA PHE A 92 18.02 12.31 -20.86
C PHE A 92 19.12 13.21 -21.41
N GLU A 93 19.35 13.14 -22.71
CA GLU A 93 20.34 14.01 -23.37
C GLU A 93 19.87 15.49 -23.33
N ASN A 94 18.55 15.70 -23.48
CA ASN A 94 17.93 17.01 -23.32
C ASN A 94 17.17 17.06 -21.99
N PRO A 95 17.58 17.90 -21.01
CA PRO A 95 16.91 18.02 -19.71
C PRO A 95 15.42 18.37 -19.81
N ALA A 96 15.00 19.15 -20.80
CA ALA A 96 13.60 19.54 -20.99
C ALA A 96 12.66 18.34 -21.25
N GLU A 97 13.19 17.25 -21.81
CA GLU A 97 12.41 16.01 -22.00
C GLU A 97 12.11 15.29 -20.67
N ALA A 98 12.92 15.52 -19.65
CA ALA A 98 12.71 14.96 -18.32
C ALA A 98 11.61 15.70 -17.52
N ASP A 99 11.38 16.99 -17.81
CA ASP A 99 10.51 17.88 -17.02
C ASP A 99 9.09 17.35 -16.91
N ILE A 100 8.56 16.75 -17.98
CA ILE A 100 7.21 16.16 -17.96
C ILE A 100 7.10 15.01 -16.95
N TRP A 101 8.13 14.17 -16.82
CA TRP A 101 8.16 13.04 -15.90
C TRP A 101 8.35 13.50 -14.46
N ILE A 102 9.23 14.48 -14.24
CA ILE A 102 9.45 15.11 -12.94
C ILE A 102 8.17 15.78 -12.46
N LYS A 103 7.49 16.53 -13.33
CA LYS A 103 6.20 17.16 -13.03
C LYS A 103 5.13 16.13 -12.65
N ARG A 104 4.99 15.04 -13.42
CA ARG A 104 4.02 13.97 -13.11
C ARG A 104 4.29 13.32 -11.76
N LYS A 105 5.55 13.21 -11.37
CA LYS A 105 5.94 12.64 -10.08
C LYS A 105 5.61 13.54 -8.89
N HIS A 106 5.80 14.85 -9.03
CA HIS A 106 5.76 15.80 -7.92
C HIS A 106 4.50 16.67 -7.84
N SER A 107 3.68 16.72 -8.88
CA SER A 107 2.52 17.62 -8.94
C SER A 107 1.17 16.96 -8.65
N GLY A 108 1.17 15.76 -8.03
CA GLY A 108 -0.04 15.06 -7.66
C GLY A 108 -0.77 14.43 -8.85
N GLU A 109 -2.08 14.34 -8.77
CA GLU A 109 -2.90 13.53 -9.70
C GLU A 109 -2.92 14.03 -11.15
N LEU A 110 -2.83 15.35 -11.40
CA LEU A 110 -2.81 15.96 -12.72
C LEU A 110 -3.87 15.38 -13.69
N ASN A 111 -5.14 15.34 -13.26
CA ASN A 111 -6.24 14.75 -14.03
C ASN A 111 -6.00 13.28 -14.45
N GLY A 112 -5.40 12.48 -13.56
CA GLY A 112 -5.12 11.06 -13.77
C GLY A 112 -3.79 10.73 -14.43
N VAL A 113 -3.00 11.73 -14.86
CA VAL A 113 -1.70 11.48 -15.53
C VAL A 113 -0.53 11.43 -14.54
N GLY A 114 -0.71 12.01 -13.36
CA GLY A 114 0.31 12.05 -12.30
C GLY A 114 0.13 10.93 -11.28
N THR A 115 0.86 11.04 -10.17
CA THR A 115 0.81 10.06 -9.09
C THR A 115 -0.44 10.27 -8.23
N VAL A 116 -1.29 9.24 -8.13
CA VAL A 116 -2.45 9.23 -7.24
C VAL A 116 -2.03 8.66 -5.88
N THR A 117 -2.25 9.45 -4.84
CA THR A 117 -1.97 9.00 -3.47
C THR A 117 -3.09 8.07 -2.98
N TRP A 118 -2.72 6.92 -2.44
CA TRP A 118 -3.69 6.03 -1.80
C TRP A 118 -4.42 6.71 -0.65
N ASN A 119 -5.72 6.51 -0.59
CA ASN A 119 -6.50 6.91 0.57
C ASN A 119 -6.19 6.01 1.79
N ALA A 120 -6.69 6.39 2.96
CA ALA A 120 -6.41 5.67 4.21
C ALA A 120 -6.86 4.19 4.16
N GLN A 121 -8.00 3.91 3.51
CA GLN A 121 -8.52 2.55 3.38
C GLN A 121 -7.64 1.67 2.47
N GLN A 122 -7.15 2.23 1.35
CA GLN A 122 -6.24 1.52 0.45
C GLN A 122 -4.90 1.21 1.13
N LYS A 123 -4.35 2.16 1.91
CA LYS A 123 -3.13 1.95 2.70
C LYS A 123 -3.31 0.83 3.71
N GLN A 124 -4.38 0.86 4.51
CA GLN A 124 -4.64 -0.17 5.51
C GLN A 124 -4.84 -1.57 4.90
N ARG A 125 -5.52 -1.68 3.74
CA ARG A 125 -5.63 -2.95 3.01
C ARG A 125 -4.29 -3.48 2.52
N PHE A 126 -3.41 -2.60 2.11
CA PHE A 126 -2.06 -2.99 1.70
C PHE A 126 -1.24 -3.45 2.91
N GLU A 127 -1.31 -2.74 4.04
CA GLU A 127 -0.68 -3.13 5.30
C GLU A 127 -1.20 -4.49 5.80
N GLU A 128 -2.52 -4.70 5.75
CA GLU A 128 -3.14 -6.00 6.08
C GLU A 128 -2.55 -7.13 5.22
N LYS A 129 -2.44 -6.91 3.91
CA LYS A 129 -1.87 -7.89 2.97
C LYS A 129 -0.39 -8.18 3.25
N THR A 130 0.39 -7.18 3.63
CA THR A 130 1.85 -7.29 3.79
C THR A 130 2.27 -7.70 5.19
N GLU A 131 1.53 -7.28 6.21
CA GLU A 131 1.87 -7.52 7.62
C GLU A 131 0.97 -8.58 8.29
N GLY A 132 -0.10 -8.98 7.62
CA GLY A 132 -1.06 -9.95 8.15
C GLY A 132 -1.92 -9.42 9.31
N LYS A 133 -1.97 -8.09 9.51
CA LYS A 133 -2.73 -7.44 10.59
C LYS A 133 -3.81 -6.55 10.03
N SER A 134 -5.07 -6.92 10.26
CA SER A 134 -6.21 -6.11 9.87
C SER A 134 -6.48 -5.01 10.90
N SER A 135 -6.67 -3.78 10.43
CA SER A 135 -7.07 -2.67 11.31
C SER A 135 -8.52 -2.83 11.78
N ILE A 136 -8.87 -2.28 12.94
CA ILE A 136 -10.25 -2.34 13.47
C ILE A 136 -11.30 -1.83 12.48
N PRO A 137 -11.10 -0.70 11.76
CA PRO A 137 -12.05 -0.28 10.73
C PRO A 137 -12.19 -1.29 9.58
N LEU A 138 -11.12 -1.94 9.13
CA LEU A 138 -11.20 -2.95 8.09
C LEU A 138 -11.94 -4.20 8.57
N GLN A 139 -11.72 -4.62 9.81
CA GLN A 139 -12.46 -5.73 10.42
C GLN A 139 -13.97 -5.45 10.42
N ILE A 140 -14.38 -4.22 10.79
CA ILE A 140 -15.80 -3.80 10.76
C ILE A 140 -16.35 -3.80 9.33
N ILE A 141 -15.60 -3.28 8.36
CA ILE A 141 -16.01 -3.29 6.95
C ILE A 141 -16.19 -4.73 6.45
N THR A 142 -15.30 -5.63 6.82
CA THR A 142 -15.37 -7.05 6.46
C THR A 142 -16.60 -7.72 7.10
N LEU A 143 -16.84 -7.47 8.39
CA LEU A 143 -18.02 -7.97 9.09
C LEU A 143 -19.31 -7.48 8.43
N LEU A 144 -19.43 -6.17 8.14
CA LEU A 144 -20.63 -5.62 7.52
C LEU A 144 -20.87 -6.17 6.11
N ARG A 145 -19.81 -6.48 5.36
CA ARG A 145 -19.93 -7.07 4.02
C ARG A 145 -20.37 -8.53 4.04
N SER A 146 -19.96 -9.30 5.04
CA SER A 146 -20.32 -10.71 5.15
C SER A 146 -21.78 -10.92 5.57
N GLN A 147 -22.45 -9.94 6.13
CA GLN A 147 -23.77 -10.09 6.69
C GLN A 147 -24.89 -9.84 5.67
N ASP A 148 -25.81 -10.78 5.50
CA ASP A 148 -26.94 -10.69 4.58
C ASP A 148 -27.96 -9.62 4.97
N ASN A 149 -28.09 -9.31 6.25
CA ASN A 149 -29.01 -8.30 6.77
C ASN A 149 -28.50 -6.85 6.61
N VAL A 150 -27.31 -6.64 6.06
CA VAL A 150 -26.80 -5.32 5.73
C VAL A 150 -27.28 -4.91 4.34
N PRO A 151 -27.93 -3.72 4.18
CA PRO A 151 -28.40 -3.26 2.89
C PRO A 151 -27.27 -3.14 1.85
N GLU A 152 -27.54 -3.54 0.59
CA GLU A 152 -26.53 -3.56 -0.47
C GLU A 152 -26.00 -2.17 -0.80
N ASP A 153 -26.83 -1.13 -0.75
CA ASP A 153 -26.43 0.27 -0.94
C ASP A 153 -25.40 0.72 0.10
N ILE A 154 -25.53 0.24 1.35
CA ILE A 154 -24.53 0.46 2.39
C ILE A 154 -23.25 -0.32 2.08
N LYS A 155 -23.33 -1.62 1.72
CA LYS A 155 -22.16 -2.43 1.35
C LYS A 155 -21.35 -1.79 0.22
N ASP A 156 -21.99 -1.29 -0.82
CA ASP A 156 -21.36 -0.58 -1.94
C ASP A 156 -20.66 0.71 -1.48
N SER A 157 -21.30 1.42 -0.56
CA SER A 157 -20.81 2.70 -0.02
C SER A 157 -19.63 2.53 0.94
N LEU A 158 -19.40 1.33 1.51
CA LEU A 158 -18.29 1.05 2.44
C LEU A 158 -16.90 1.38 1.85
N SER A 159 -16.76 1.35 0.52
CA SER A 159 -15.53 1.73 -0.15
C SER A 159 -15.20 3.23 -0.04
N LYS A 160 -16.21 4.07 0.21
CA LYS A 160 -16.12 5.52 0.36
C LYS A 160 -16.08 5.96 1.83
N LEU A 161 -16.21 5.02 2.76
CA LEU A 161 -16.26 5.30 4.20
C LEU A 161 -14.98 6.00 4.67
N ASN A 162 -15.15 7.08 5.44
CA ASN A 162 -14.02 7.72 6.12
C ASN A 162 -13.55 6.85 7.30
N ILE A 163 -12.61 5.94 7.03
CA ILE A 163 -12.12 4.99 8.04
C ILE A 163 -11.36 5.65 9.18
N THR A 164 -10.86 6.86 9.00
CA THR A 164 -10.21 7.62 10.08
C THR A 164 -11.22 8.04 11.13
N ASN A 165 -12.44 8.43 10.73
CA ASN A 165 -13.52 8.71 11.66
C ASN A 165 -14.00 7.45 12.37
N LEU A 166 -14.14 6.34 11.64
CA LEU A 166 -14.47 5.04 12.24
C LEU A 166 -13.40 4.61 13.25
N GLN A 167 -12.10 4.71 12.89
CA GLN A 167 -11.00 4.43 13.80
C GLN A 167 -11.05 5.27 15.06
N ARG A 168 -11.39 6.56 14.94
CA ARG A 168 -11.52 7.49 16.07
C ARG A 168 -12.62 7.08 17.03
N LEU A 169 -13.78 6.68 16.52
CA LEU A 169 -14.87 6.14 17.33
C LEU A 169 -14.46 4.84 18.01
N MET A 170 -13.92 3.90 17.26
CA MET A 170 -13.53 2.59 17.78
C MET A 170 -12.32 2.64 18.73
N SER A 171 -11.53 3.68 18.73
CA SER A 171 -10.46 3.87 19.72
C SER A 171 -10.97 4.21 21.12
N ASP A 172 -12.21 4.71 21.23
CA ASP A 172 -12.80 5.09 22.51
C ASP A 172 -13.47 3.87 23.20
N PRO A 173 -13.04 3.49 24.41
CA PRO A 173 -13.63 2.36 25.13
C PRO A 173 -15.15 2.54 25.38
N TYR A 174 -15.59 3.75 25.73
CA TYR A 174 -16.98 4.05 25.97
C TYR A 174 -17.87 3.74 24.75
N VAL A 175 -17.42 4.12 23.55
CA VAL A 175 -18.13 3.82 22.30
C VAL A 175 -18.21 2.32 22.06
N ARG A 176 -17.09 1.61 22.24
CA ARG A 176 -17.07 0.15 22.05
C ARG A 176 -17.97 -0.58 23.01
N GLU A 177 -17.93 -0.23 24.32
CA GLU A 177 -18.80 -0.81 25.33
C GLU A 177 -20.28 -0.67 24.97
N HIS A 178 -20.70 0.51 24.48
CA HIS A 178 -22.08 0.77 24.07
C HIS A 178 -22.49 0.07 22.76
N LEU A 179 -21.50 -0.33 21.96
CA LEU A 179 -21.71 -1.16 20.77
C LEU A 179 -21.55 -2.66 21.04
N GLY A 180 -21.29 -3.06 22.29
CA GLY A 180 -21.06 -4.44 22.67
C GLY A 180 -19.74 -5.02 22.13
N LEU A 181 -18.71 -4.17 21.92
CA LEU A 181 -17.45 -4.53 21.27
C LEU A 181 -16.26 -4.39 22.21
N GLU A 182 -15.33 -5.31 22.10
CA GLU A 182 -14.03 -5.29 22.76
C GLU A 182 -12.90 -5.47 21.73
N ILE A 183 -11.69 -5.06 22.10
CA ILE A 183 -10.48 -5.32 21.29
C ILE A 183 -9.56 -6.23 22.12
N ASN A 184 -9.30 -7.43 21.59
CA ASN A 184 -8.39 -8.39 22.15
C ASN A 184 -7.25 -8.68 21.18
N ASN A 185 -6.00 -8.33 21.56
CA ASN A 185 -4.81 -8.52 20.71
C ASN A 185 -4.94 -7.95 19.29
N GLY A 186 -5.59 -6.79 19.14
CA GLY A 186 -5.81 -6.15 17.83
C GLY A 186 -6.97 -6.74 17.01
N THR A 187 -7.71 -7.70 17.56
CA THR A 187 -8.90 -8.28 16.95
C THR A 187 -10.15 -7.78 17.66
N LEU A 188 -11.16 -7.44 16.88
CA LEU A 188 -12.47 -7.05 17.40
C LEU A 188 -13.25 -8.32 17.78
N VAL A 189 -13.73 -8.32 19.02
CA VAL A 189 -14.49 -9.44 19.60
C VAL A 189 -15.76 -8.94 20.29
N SER A 190 -16.74 -9.82 20.45
CA SER A 190 -17.97 -9.54 21.17
C SER A 190 -18.54 -10.79 21.85
N LYS A 191 -19.33 -10.57 22.90
CA LYS A 191 -20.24 -11.57 23.50
C LYS A 191 -21.70 -11.29 23.19
N ILE A 192 -21.98 -10.20 22.48
CA ILE A 192 -23.33 -9.79 22.10
C ILE A 192 -23.68 -10.44 20.77
N GLN A 193 -24.96 -10.79 20.57
CA GLN A 193 -25.46 -11.34 19.31
C GLN A 193 -25.01 -10.49 18.12
N VAL A 194 -24.50 -11.13 17.06
CA VAL A 194 -23.97 -10.46 15.86
C VAL A 194 -24.96 -9.46 15.29
N SER A 195 -26.25 -9.81 15.24
CA SER A 195 -27.33 -8.91 14.74
C SER A 195 -27.44 -7.62 15.53
N GLU A 196 -27.27 -7.66 16.85
CA GLU A 196 -27.31 -6.48 17.71
C GLU A 196 -26.08 -5.59 17.47
N VAL A 197 -24.89 -6.18 17.39
CA VAL A 197 -23.65 -5.45 17.06
C VAL A 197 -23.76 -4.79 15.69
N ILE A 198 -24.27 -5.50 14.68
CA ILE A 198 -24.50 -4.98 13.34
C ILE A 198 -25.45 -3.78 13.37
N LYS A 199 -26.53 -3.84 14.14
CA LYS A 199 -27.50 -2.73 14.28
C LYS A 199 -26.79 -1.42 14.72
N GLY A 200 -25.96 -1.50 15.75
CA GLY A 200 -25.19 -0.32 16.22
C GLY A 200 -24.14 0.14 15.21
N LEU A 201 -23.40 -0.80 14.58
CA LEU A 201 -22.40 -0.48 13.57
C LEU A 201 -23.01 0.13 12.30
N LEU A 202 -24.18 -0.32 11.88
CA LEU A 202 -24.90 0.26 10.74
C LEU A 202 -25.23 1.75 10.99
N LYS A 203 -25.68 2.10 12.20
CA LYS A 203 -25.91 3.50 12.55
C LYS A 203 -24.62 4.31 12.43
N VAL A 204 -23.53 3.83 13.02
CA VAL A 204 -22.20 4.49 12.95
C VAL A 204 -21.76 4.70 11.51
N VAL A 205 -21.84 3.66 10.69
CA VAL A 205 -21.37 3.70 9.29
C VAL A 205 -22.26 4.62 8.45
N THR A 206 -23.57 4.55 8.61
CA THR A 206 -24.53 5.42 7.91
C THR A 206 -24.27 6.88 8.24
N ASP A 207 -23.99 7.20 9.50
CA ASP A 207 -23.67 8.58 9.90
C ASP A 207 -22.35 9.04 9.27
N ILE A 208 -21.29 8.23 9.32
CA ILE A 208 -19.99 8.58 8.72
C ILE A 208 -20.10 8.74 7.19
N LEU A 209 -20.99 8.01 6.53
CA LEU A 209 -21.24 8.15 5.09
C LEU A 209 -22.05 9.42 4.77
N ASN A 210 -22.75 9.99 5.74
CA ASN A 210 -23.47 11.25 5.54
C ASN A 210 -22.45 12.41 5.44
N PRO A 211 -22.49 13.23 4.35
CA PRO A 211 -21.59 14.38 4.18
C PRO A 211 -21.69 15.45 5.29
N GLU A 212 -22.82 15.52 5.99
CA GLU A 212 -23.01 16.44 7.11
C GLU A 212 -22.28 16.02 8.39
N PHE A 213 -21.89 14.73 8.51
CA PHE A 213 -21.14 14.21 9.66
C PHE A 213 -19.69 14.67 9.60
N LYS A 214 -19.27 15.46 10.55
CA LYS A 214 -17.94 16.08 10.58
C LYS A 214 -17.06 15.51 11.68
N VAL A 215 -15.75 15.61 11.49
CA VAL A 215 -14.78 15.28 12.52
C VAL A 215 -15.03 16.01 13.83
N ALA A 216 -15.57 17.24 13.77
CA ALA A 216 -15.92 18.05 14.94
C ALA A 216 -16.96 17.38 15.85
N ASP A 217 -17.84 16.52 15.30
CA ASP A 217 -18.90 15.84 16.04
C ASP A 217 -18.38 14.71 16.94
N ILE A 218 -17.14 14.24 16.66
CA ILE A 218 -16.48 13.15 17.38
C ILE A 218 -15.04 13.48 17.79
N TYR A 219 -14.67 14.77 17.79
CA TYR A 219 -13.29 15.22 17.93
C TYR A 219 -12.64 14.79 19.27
N ASN A 220 -13.36 14.96 20.37
CA ASN A 220 -12.88 14.61 21.71
C ASN A 220 -13.78 13.54 22.36
N ARG A 221 -13.35 13.05 23.54
CA ARG A 221 -14.07 12.00 24.26
C ARG A 221 -15.50 12.40 24.62
N GLU A 222 -15.71 13.64 25.04
CA GLU A 222 -17.04 14.13 25.40
C GLU A 222 -18.00 14.11 24.21
N LYS A 223 -17.53 14.57 23.05
CA LYS A 223 -18.31 14.53 21.80
C LYS A 223 -18.63 13.09 21.37
N ARG A 224 -17.69 12.16 21.48
CA ARG A 224 -17.94 10.73 21.15
C ARG A 224 -18.97 10.12 22.10
N LYS A 225 -18.91 10.48 23.39
CA LYS A 225 -19.91 10.06 24.38
C LYS A 225 -21.28 10.60 24.03
N GLN A 226 -21.42 11.93 23.79
CA GLN A 226 -22.68 12.55 23.36
C GLN A 226 -23.23 11.89 22.09
N TYR A 227 -22.37 11.57 21.14
CA TYR A 227 -22.74 10.91 19.90
C TYR A 227 -23.37 9.54 20.15
N ILE A 228 -22.71 8.64 20.90
CA ILE A 228 -23.23 7.29 21.15
C ILE A 228 -24.45 7.33 22.06
N ASP A 229 -24.53 8.26 23.01
CA ASP A 229 -25.66 8.44 23.91
C ASP A 229 -26.92 8.90 23.17
N SER A 230 -26.75 9.62 22.04
CA SER A 230 -27.84 10.12 21.20
C SER A 230 -28.57 9.05 20.38
N PHE A 231 -28.06 7.83 20.35
CA PHE A 231 -28.70 6.73 19.61
C PHE A 231 -30.07 6.40 20.21
N SER A 232 -31.06 6.23 19.34
CA SER A 232 -32.40 5.76 19.76
C SER A 232 -32.35 4.29 20.20
N LYS A 233 -33.41 3.81 20.87
CA LYS A 233 -33.51 2.40 21.29
C LYS A 233 -33.36 1.42 20.11
N ASP A 234 -33.88 1.78 18.94
CA ASP A 234 -33.80 0.93 17.75
C ASP A 234 -32.40 0.91 17.10
N GLN A 235 -31.55 1.86 17.47
CA GLN A 235 -30.18 1.97 16.98
C GLN A 235 -29.15 1.41 17.96
N LYS A 236 -29.50 1.37 19.26
CA LYS A 236 -28.60 0.80 20.27
C LYS A 236 -28.66 -0.73 20.24
N PRO A 237 -27.51 -1.42 20.31
CA PRO A 237 -27.48 -2.85 20.58
C PRO A 237 -28.17 -3.17 21.90
N ASP A 238 -28.91 -4.27 21.94
CA ASP A 238 -29.36 -4.85 23.20
C ASP A 238 -28.22 -5.67 23.82
N LEU A 239 -27.54 -5.08 24.80
CA LEU A 239 -26.40 -5.68 25.46
C LEU A 239 -26.79 -6.85 26.40
N SER A 240 -28.08 -7.07 26.65
CA SER A 240 -28.57 -8.24 27.39
C SER A 240 -28.65 -9.50 26.50
N ASN A 241 -28.60 -9.34 25.19
CA ASN A 241 -28.69 -10.42 24.23
C ASN A 241 -27.29 -11.02 23.95
N GLU A 242 -26.79 -11.77 24.94
CA GLU A 242 -25.46 -12.36 24.89
C GLU A 242 -25.42 -13.70 24.15
N THR A 243 -24.27 -14.04 23.57
CA THR A 243 -23.96 -15.36 23.02
C THR A 243 -23.31 -16.23 24.08
N SER A 244 -23.42 -17.54 23.94
CA SER A 244 -22.82 -18.52 24.88
C SER A 244 -21.27 -18.43 24.91
N GLU A 245 -20.67 -18.06 23.79
CA GLU A 245 -19.21 -17.92 23.65
C GLU A 245 -18.87 -16.57 23.02
N GLN A 246 -17.68 -16.05 23.34
CA GLN A 246 -17.14 -14.86 22.70
C GLN A 246 -16.78 -15.19 21.26
N TRP A 247 -17.22 -14.37 20.32
CA TRP A 247 -16.87 -14.49 18.91
C TRP A 247 -15.93 -13.38 18.46
N GLY A 248 -15.09 -13.69 17.48
CA GLY A 248 -14.25 -12.71 16.76
C GLY A 248 -14.73 -12.54 15.32
N ILE A 249 -14.37 -11.44 14.70
CA ILE A 249 -14.79 -11.19 13.30
C ILE A 249 -14.34 -12.30 12.35
N GLN A 250 -13.14 -12.86 12.57
CA GLN A 250 -12.64 -13.94 11.71
C GLN A 250 -13.46 -15.23 11.82
N ASP A 251 -14.05 -15.50 12.97
CA ASP A 251 -14.89 -16.66 13.17
C ASP A 251 -16.16 -16.56 12.32
N ILE A 252 -16.78 -15.38 12.33
CA ILE A 252 -18.00 -15.09 11.57
C ILE A 252 -17.76 -15.17 10.06
N VAL A 253 -16.68 -14.53 9.56
CA VAL A 253 -16.36 -14.49 8.12
C VAL A 253 -16.01 -15.89 7.59
N ASN A 254 -15.29 -16.71 8.37
CA ASN A 254 -14.93 -18.07 7.98
C ASN A 254 -16.14 -19.03 7.95
N GLU A 255 -17.16 -18.79 8.77
CA GLU A 255 -18.39 -19.58 8.75
C GLU A 255 -19.22 -19.31 7.49
N ASP A 256 -19.30 -18.05 7.05
CA ASP A 256 -19.99 -17.66 5.82
C ASP A 256 -19.30 -18.24 4.57
N GLU A 257 -17.97 -18.25 4.50
CA GLU A 257 -17.23 -18.89 3.41
C GLU A 257 -17.45 -20.40 3.37
N LYS A 258 -17.50 -21.07 4.51
CA LYS A 258 -17.81 -22.51 4.58
C LYS A 258 -19.25 -22.83 4.18
N SER A 259 -20.19 -21.95 4.48
CA SER A 259 -21.59 -22.10 4.12
C SER A 259 -21.84 -21.94 2.63
N GLN A 260 -21.11 -21.06 1.95
CA GLN A 260 -21.17 -20.88 0.49
C GLN A 260 -20.55 -22.05 -0.28
N ILE A 261 -19.49 -22.67 0.24
CA ILE A 261 -18.84 -23.85 -0.39
C ILE A 261 -19.75 -25.09 -0.33
N ASN A 262 -20.66 -25.18 0.64
CA ASN A 262 -21.58 -26.32 0.77
C ASN A 262 -22.82 -26.22 -0.12
N ASN A 263 -23.10 -25.14 -0.79
CA ASN A 263 -24.26 -24.91 -1.65
C ASN A 263 -23.99 -25.04 -3.15
N GLU A 264 -22.77 -25.39 -3.58
CA GLU A 264 -22.52 -25.76 -4.97
C GLU A 264 -22.89 -27.25 -5.20
N PRO A 265 -23.58 -27.57 -6.31
CA PRO A 265 -23.92 -28.97 -6.62
C PRO A 265 -22.64 -29.78 -6.83
N LYS A 266 -22.56 -30.90 -6.11
CA LYS A 266 -21.49 -31.89 -6.23
C LYS A 266 -21.51 -32.51 -7.61
N ASP A 267 -20.84 -31.91 -8.56
CA ASP A 267 -20.36 -32.62 -9.73
C ASP A 267 -19.13 -31.89 -10.33
N SER A 268 -17.97 -32.28 -9.84
CA SER A 268 -16.74 -32.35 -10.62
C SER A 268 -15.55 -32.82 -9.76
N GLN A 269 -14.88 -33.77 -10.29
CA GLN A 269 -13.77 -34.58 -9.78
C GLN A 269 -12.66 -33.77 -9.06
N LYS A 270 -12.18 -34.34 -7.95
CA LYS A 270 -10.96 -33.99 -7.22
C LYS A 270 -9.78 -33.73 -8.17
N ASN A 271 -9.51 -32.48 -8.48
CA ASN A 271 -8.22 -32.07 -9.00
C ASN A 271 -7.30 -31.68 -7.85
N LYS A 272 -6.31 -32.56 -7.57
CA LYS A 272 -5.17 -32.27 -6.69
C LYS A 272 -4.54 -30.95 -7.14
N SER A 273 -4.39 -30.00 -6.22
CA SER A 273 -3.71 -28.72 -6.46
C SER A 273 -2.29 -28.99 -6.93
N LYS A 274 -2.06 -28.86 -8.23
CA LYS A 274 -0.70 -28.84 -8.81
C LYS A 274 -0.06 -27.52 -8.40
N LYS A 275 1.13 -27.58 -7.75
CA LYS A 275 1.98 -26.41 -7.53
C LYS A 275 2.07 -25.58 -8.80
N PRO A 276 1.95 -24.24 -8.73
CA PRO A 276 2.04 -23.41 -9.93
C PRO A 276 3.38 -23.65 -10.61
N LYS A 277 3.33 -24.09 -11.87
CA LYS A 277 4.54 -24.24 -12.69
C LYS A 277 5.11 -22.85 -12.92
N THR A 278 6.40 -22.67 -12.62
CA THR A 278 7.16 -21.46 -12.92
C THR A 278 6.95 -21.10 -14.40
N ARG A 279 6.40 -19.93 -14.67
CA ARG A 279 6.17 -19.47 -16.05
C ARG A 279 7.52 -19.09 -16.66
N VAL A 280 7.83 -19.65 -17.82
CA VAL A 280 9.05 -19.34 -18.60
C VAL A 280 8.80 -18.16 -19.57
N GLY A 281 7.57 -17.69 -19.73
CA GLY A 281 7.21 -16.59 -20.65
C GLY A 281 6.36 -15.55 -19.97
N LEU A 282 6.51 -14.28 -20.38
CA LEU A 282 5.76 -13.13 -19.88
C LEU A 282 4.28 -13.13 -20.28
N VAL A 283 3.93 -13.85 -21.37
CA VAL A 283 2.57 -13.91 -21.89
C VAL A 283 1.99 -15.29 -21.63
N PRO A 284 0.74 -15.42 -21.14
CA PRO A 284 0.06 -16.71 -21.02
C PRO A 284 -0.03 -17.42 -22.36
N LYS A 285 0.27 -18.73 -22.43
CA LYS A 285 0.26 -19.52 -23.66
C LYS A 285 -1.12 -19.56 -24.36
N ASN A 286 -2.18 -19.27 -23.63
CA ASN A 286 -3.56 -19.27 -24.11
C ASN A 286 -4.14 -17.86 -24.33
N LEU A 287 -3.31 -16.82 -24.29
CA LEU A 287 -3.75 -15.47 -24.62
C LEU A 287 -3.81 -15.33 -26.13
N VAL A 288 -5.03 -15.27 -26.66
CA VAL A 288 -5.30 -14.97 -28.07
C VAL A 288 -5.88 -13.57 -28.14
N LEU A 289 -5.17 -12.65 -28.79
CA LEU A 289 -5.63 -11.29 -29.02
C LEU A 289 -6.12 -11.19 -30.47
N HIS A 290 -7.42 -10.99 -30.67
CA HIS A 290 -7.98 -10.74 -32.00
C HIS A 290 -7.92 -9.25 -32.34
N ILE A 291 -6.94 -8.85 -33.13
CA ILE A 291 -6.83 -7.49 -33.67
C ILE A 291 -7.31 -7.51 -35.10
N ASN A 292 -8.25 -6.61 -35.48
CA ASN A 292 -8.79 -6.50 -36.85
C ASN A 292 -7.75 -5.98 -37.88
N ASN A 293 -6.48 -6.21 -37.66
CA ASN A 293 -5.39 -5.85 -38.56
C ASN A 293 -4.39 -7.02 -38.66
N PRO A 294 -4.29 -7.70 -39.81
CA PRO A 294 -3.44 -8.87 -40.00
C PRO A 294 -1.94 -8.61 -39.71
N LYS A 295 -1.45 -7.40 -40.04
CA LYS A 295 -0.05 -7.03 -39.77
C LYS A 295 0.23 -6.90 -38.28
N LEU A 296 -0.70 -6.31 -37.51
CA LEU A 296 -0.57 -6.17 -36.07
C LEU A 296 -0.70 -7.51 -35.35
N ASN A 297 -1.59 -8.40 -35.80
CA ASN A 297 -1.68 -9.77 -35.27
C ASN A 297 -0.38 -10.54 -35.48
N LYS A 298 0.22 -10.47 -36.65
CA LYS A 298 1.49 -11.13 -36.94
C LYS A 298 2.63 -10.58 -36.03
N ILE A 299 2.70 -9.27 -35.87
CA ILE A 299 3.67 -8.62 -34.97
C ILE A 299 3.45 -9.07 -33.51
N PHE A 300 2.19 -9.14 -33.07
CA PHE A 300 1.85 -9.60 -31.73
C PHE A 300 2.22 -11.06 -31.50
N GLU A 301 1.94 -11.95 -32.44
CA GLU A 301 2.31 -13.37 -32.37
C GLU A 301 3.83 -13.56 -32.36
N GLU A 302 4.57 -12.83 -33.21
CA GLU A 302 6.03 -12.83 -33.21
C GLU A 302 6.60 -12.29 -31.89
N PHE A 303 6.01 -11.24 -31.35
CA PHE A 303 6.37 -10.67 -30.06
C PHE A 303 6.15 -11.66 -28.92
N CYS A 304 4.96 -12.29 -28.84
CA CYS A 304 4.64 -13.30 -27.84
C CYS A 304 5.53 -14.55 -27.92
N SER A 305 5.91 -14.97 -29.13
CA SER A 305 6.76 -16.15 -29.34
C SER A 305 8.25 -15.91 -29.01
N LYS A 306 8.71 -14.67 -29.13
CA LYS A 306 10.11 -14.27 -28.92
C LYS A 306 10.41 -13.71 -27.54
N LEU A 307 9.40 -13.33 -26.77
CA LEU A 307 9.54 -12.83 -25.40
C LEU A 307 9.82 -13.98 -24.42
N SER A 308 11.06 -14.46 -24.42
CA SER A 308 11.63 -15.21 -23.30
C SER A 308 12.37 -14.26 -22.36
N ILE A 309 12.49 -14.62 -21.07
CA ILE A 309 13.23 -13.81 -20.06
C ILE A 309 14.65 -13.53 -20.54
N SER A 310 15.31 -14.48 -21.21
CA SER A 310 16.65 -14.32 -21.80
C SER A 310 16.72 -13.32 -22.96
N TYR A 311 15.61 -13.02 -23.63
CA TYR A 311 15.56 -12.05 -24.72
C TYR A 311 15.44 -10.61 -24.23
N ILE A 312 14.84 -10.41 -23.06
CA ILE A 312 14.73 -9.09 -22.41
C ILE A 312 16.10 -8.62 -21.92
N GLU A 313 16.95 -9.55 -21.49
CA GLU A 313 18.31 -9.24 -21.04
C GLU A 313 19.24 -8.81 -22.18
N SER A 314 18.94 -9.13 -23.43
CA SER A 314 19.87 -8.93 -24.55
C SER A 314 19.52 -7.82 -25.54
N ASN A 315 18.29 -7.30 -25.64
CA ASN A 315 17.97 -6.33 -26.70
C ASN A 315 16.82 -5.36 -26.41
N HIS A 316 17.10 -4.08 -26.58
CA HIS A 316 16.23 -2.92 -26.88
C HIS A 316 15.53 -2.18 -25.73
N PHE A 317 15.38 -2.68 -24.50
CA PHE A 317 15.02 -1.83 -23.37
C PHE A 317 16.22 -1.01 -22.84
N ALA A 318 17.43 -1.43 -23.21
CA ALA A 318 18.70 -0.86 -22.74
C ALA A 318 19.04 0.52 -23.36
N LYS A 319 18.27 1.07 -24.28
CA LYS A 319 18.62 2.37 -24.90
C LYS A 319 18.57 3.55 -23.93
N HIS A 320 17.81 3.45 -22.83
CA HIS A 320 17.67 4.52 -21.83
C HIS A 320 18.14 4.11 -20.42
N LEU A 321 18.59 2.88 -20.21
CA LEU A 321 19.14 2.42 -18.94
C LEU A 321 20.65 2.36 -19.03
N ARG A 322 21.34 3.25 -18.32
CA ARG A 322 22.80 3.22 -18.16
C ARG A 322 23.14 3.03 -16.69
N PHE A 323 24.17 2.20 -16.42
CA PHE A 323 24.75 2.07 -15.10
C PHE A 323 25.79 3.16 -14.90
N LEU A 324 25.63 3.95 -13.85
CA LEU A 324 26.55 5.03 -13.49
C LEU A 324 27.37 4.61 -12.27
N GLN A 325 28.67 4.81 -12.34
CA GLN A 325 29.54 4.68 -11.19
C GLN A 325 29.41 5.91 -10.29
N ILE A 326 29.16 5.69 -8.99
CA ILE A 326 29.17 6.74 -7.97
C ILE A 326 30.61 6.77 -7.43
N LEU A 327 31.36 7.77 -7.89
CA LEU A 327 32.71 8.05 -7.37
C LEU A 327 32.64 8.88 -6.10
#